data_0544e9d706a5a9b3ea0a165add79bb46
#
_entry.id   0544e9d706a5a9b3ea0a165add79bb46
#
_cell.length_a   1.000
_cell.length_b   1.000
_cell.length_c   1.000
_cell.angle_alpha   90.00
_cell.angle_beta   90.00
_cell.angle_gamma   90.00
#
_symmetry.space_group_name_H-M   'P 1'
#
loop_
_entity.id
_entity.type
_entity.pdbx_description
1 polymer ?
#
loop_
_entity_poly.entity_id
_entity_poly.type
_entity_poly.pdbx_seq_one_letter_code
_entity_poly.pdbx_strand_id
1 'polypeptide(L)'
;MVGKRLLTGPLGRFVCAGVAALLLFGTASPALADDPPAGTRAVPQPRAGRAAPPGTSYNELVTYANDSARDLGALRKQAEDVTSEQIAVAAELQQLETLTKRPSLVRDRLQRQALRLSASESGVNATVPTAVREAAAEMRALRTGLEERSAALEQEAEALAPYLTVAPGSGVWRTPAHGELTQEFGPTEFWFEPAREYRGVYYPHFHEGIDIAAPMYSPVAAAAPGRVVWVGHLPDGAMVVLIAHIGGLVSLYAHLDDGIAPPRVAAGQHVDAGQIIGAIGLTGMTTGPHLHFVVWRDGELIDPLTLTAP
;
A
#
# COMPACT_ATOMS: atom_id res chain seq x y z
N MET A 1 -58.16 0.40 33.32
CA MET A 1 -57.01 1.17 32.87
C MET A 1 -55.77 0.28 33.04
N VAL A 2 -55.33 -0.38 31.99
CA VAL A 2 -54.11 -1.16 31.99
C VAL A 2 -53.24 -0.56 30.90
N GLY A 3 -52.13 0.03 31.34
CA GLY A 3 -51.23 0.82 30.50
C GLY A 3 -50.49 -0.06 29.50
N LYS A 4 -50.52 0.38 28.23
CA LYS A 4 -49.63 -0.09 27.16
C LYS A 4 -48.19 0.22 27.54
N ARG A 5 -47.39 -0.71 28.00
CA ARG A 5 -45.94 -0.62 27.99
C ARG A 5 -45.46 -1.04 26.59
N LEU A 6 -45.08 -0.08 25.82
CA LEU A 6 -44.28 -0.30 24.62
C LEU A 6 -42.96 -0.97 24.99
N LEU A 7 -42.69 -2.10 24.39
CA LEU A 7 -41.39 -2.78 24.42
C LEU A 7 -40.33 -1.95 23.71
N THR A 8 -39.79 -0.96 24.44
CA THR A 8 -38.59 -0.20 24.03
C THR A 8 -37.36 -0.72 24.78
N GLY A 9 -37.19 -2.02 24.81
CA GLY A 9 -36.03 -2.66 25.44
C GLY A 9 -35.02 -3.14 24.37
N PRO A 10 -33.76 -3.34 24.74
CA PRO A 10 -32.70 -3.77 23.82
C PRO A 10 -33.01 -5.10 23.11
N LEU A 11 -33.86 -5.95 23.69
CA LEU A 11 -34.31 -7.24 23.11
C LEU A 11 -35.14 -7.06 21.78
N GLY A 12 -35.90 -5.96 21.64
CA GLY A 12 -36.66 -5.69 20.40
C GLY A 12 -35.77 -5.32 19.22
N ARG A 13 -34.62 -4.70 19.46
CA ARG A 13 -33.63 -4.34 18.43
C ARG A 13 -32.83 -5.56 17.96
N PHE A 14 -32.53 -6.51 18.86
CA PHE A 14 -31.81 -7.74 18.50
C PHE A 14 -32.61 -8.68 17.60
N VAL A 15 -33.94 -8.71 17.73
CA VAL A 15 -34.79 -9.57 16.86
C VAL A 15 -34.83 -9.06 15.43
N CYS A 16 -34.79 -7.74 15.22
CA CYS A 16 -34.90 -7.14 13.90
C CYS A 16 -33.60 -7.24 13.10
N ALA A 17 -32.45 -6.95 13.70
CA ALA A 17 -31.14 -7.12 13.04
C ALA A 17 -30.88 -8.59 12.63
N GLY A 18 -31.37 -9.55 13.42
CA GLY A 18 -31.32 -10.97 13.10
C GLY A 18 -32.12 -11.37 11.85
N VAL A 19 -33.20 -10.66 11.51
CA VAL A 19 -34.06 -10.98 10.36
C VAL A 19 -33.38 -10.59 9.03
N ALA A 20 -32.77 -9.43 8.96
CA ALA A 20 -32.04 -9.00 7.75
C ALA A 20 -30.80 -9.89 7.51
N ALA A 21 -30.04 -10.19 8.55
CA ALA A 21 -28.90 -11.09 8.48
C ALA A 21 -29.31 -12.53 8.09
N LEU A 22 -30.41 -13.04 8.60
CA LEU A 22 -30.93 -14.37 8.24
C LEU A 22 -31.44 -14.44 6.80
N LEU A 23 -31.96 -13.33 6.27
CA LEU A 23 -32.38 -13.20 4.86
C LEU A 23 -31.19 -13.20 3.91
N LEU A 24 -30.07 -12.60 4.30
CA LEU A 24 -28.88 -12.46 3.45
C LEU A 24 -27.96 -13.70 3.53
N PHE A 25 -27.70 -14.22 4.73
CA PHE A 25 -26.61 -15.18 4.94
C PHE A 25 -27.06 -16.60 5.33
N GLY A 26 -28.34 -16.85 5.56
CA GLY A 26 -28.84 -18.18 5.94
C GLY A 26 -28.47 -18.65 7.35
N THR A 27 -27.46 -18.06 7.98
CA THR A 27 -27.06 -18.23 9.38
C THR A 27 -26.58 -16.88 9.89
N ALA A 28 -26.93 -16.51 11.14
CA ALA A 28 -26.49 -15.26 11.73
C ALA A 28 -24.96 -15.21 11.77
N SER A 29 -24.36 -14.37 10.94
CA SER A 29 -22.94 -14.01 11.07
C SER A 29 -22.85 -12.87 12.09
N PRO A 30 -22.08 -13.00 13.18
CA PRO A 30 -22.03 -11.99 14.25
C PRO A 30 -21.28 -10.71 13.86
N ALA A 31 -20.82 -10.58 12.62
CA ALA A 31 -19.86 -9.54 12.24
C ALA A 31 -20.47 -8.21 11.75
N LEU A 32 -21.80 -8.10 11.60
CA LEU A 32 -22.43 -6.89 11.06
C LEU A 32 -23.14 -6.00 12.08
N ALA A 33 -23.06 -6.30 13.39
CA ALA A 33 -23.98 -5.69 14.35
C ALA A 33 -23.48 -4.43 15.06
N ASP A 34 -22.17 -4.14 15.16
CA ASP A 34 -21.71 -3.11 16.10
C ASP A 34 -20.51 -2.24 15.67
N ASP A 35 -19.98 -2.36 14.45
CA ASP A 35 -19.01 -1.37 14.00
C ASP A 35 -19.74 -0.15 13.44
N PRO A 36 -19.50 1.07 14.00
CA PRO A 36 -19.94 2.29 13.34
C PRO A 36 -19.34 2.31 11.93
N PRO A 37 -20.00 2.94 10.93
CA PRO A 37 -19.41 3.07 9.60
C PRO A 37 -18.02 3.64 9.79
N ALA A 38 -17.01 2.82 9.54
CA ALA A 38 -15.62 3.24 9.67
C ALA A 38 -15.47 4.44 8.76
N GLY A 39 -15.26 5.61 9.36
CA GLY A 39 -14.96 6.82 8.62
C GLY A 39 -13.80 6.51 7.68
N THR A 40 -13.72 7.19 6.55
CA THR A 40 -12.61 7.10 5.62
C THR A 40 -11.31 7.06 6.41
N ARG A 41 -10.57 5.95 6.29
CA ARG A 41 -9.25 5.87 6.91
C ARG A 41 -8.41 6.98 6.31
N ALA A 42 -7.82 7.84 7.16
CA ALA A 42 -6.92 8.86 6.67
C ALA A 42 -5.77 8.17 5.93
N VAL A 43 -5.59 8.52 4.66
CA VAL A 43 -4.41 8.07 3.89
C VAL A 43 -3.21 8.85 4.43
N PRO A 44 -2.24 8.19 5.09
CA PRO A 44 -1.06 8.87 5.60
C PRO A 44 -0.32 9.50 4.41
N GLN A 45 0.15 10.73 4.58
CA GLN A 45 1.07 11.35 3.61
C GLN A 45 2.43 10.66 3.77
N PRO A 46 2.87 9.80 2.81
CA PRO A 46 4.14 9.10 2.94
C PRO A 46 5.30 10.09 2.92
N ARG A 47 6.35 9.79 3.66
CA ARG A 47 7.59 10.58 3.66
C ARG A 47 8.19 10.68 2.25
N ALA A 48 8.04 9.63 1.44
CA ALA A 48 8.47 9.58 0.04
C ALA A 48 7.89 10.69 -0.87
N GLY A 49 6.93 11.49 -0.38
CA GLY A 49 6.42 12.68 -1.07
C GLY A 49 7.11 13.98 -0.65
N ARG A 50 8.05 13.93 0.29
CA ARG A 50 8.78 15.11 0.80
C ARG A 50 10.26 14.95 0.52
N ALA A 51 10.96 16.04 0.19
CA ALA A 51 12.41 16.03 0.12
C ALA A 51 13.00 15.83 1.53
N ALA A 52 14.11 15.11 1.64
CA ALA A 52 14.87 15.07 2.88
C ALA A 52 15.34 16.49 3.26
N PRO A 53 15.42 16.83 4.56
CA PRO A 53 15.86 18.16 4.99
C PRO A 53 17.27 18.48 4.44
N PRO A 54 17.54 19.75 4.10
CA PRO A 54 18.90 20.15 3.71
C PRO A 54 19.91 19.89 4.84
N GLY A 55 21.08 19.43 4.50
CA GLY A 55 22.16 19.12 5.46
C GLY A 55 22.05 17.75 6.15
N THR A 56 21.15 16.89 5.68
CA THR A 56 21.00 15.51 6.16
C THR A 56 22.26 14.69 5.86
N SER A 57 22.80 13.98 6.85
CA SER A 57 23.95 13.09 6.68
C SER A 57 23.59 11.86 5.83
N TYR A 58 24.58 11.17 5.27
CA TYR A 58 24.39 9.95 4.49
C TYR A 58 23.54 8.90 5.23
N ASN A 59 23.86 8.62 6.49
CA ASN A 59 23.12 7.64 7.29
C ASN A 59 21.67 8.06 7.55
N GLU A 60 21.43 9.35 7.75
CA GLU A 60 20.07 9.88 7.91
C GLU A 60 19.29 9.81 6.59
N LEU A 61 19.94 10.06 5.44
CA LEU A 61 19.32 9.89 4.11
C LEU A 61 18.92 8.44 3.87
N VAL A 62 19.81 7.49 4.17
CA VAL A 62 19.52 6.05 4.06
C VAL A 62 18.36 5.65 4.98
N THR A 63 18.36 6.12 6.22
CA THR A 63 17.26 5.87 7.17
C THR A 63 15.95 6.45 6.64
N TYR A 64 15.96 7.69 6.17
CA TYR A 64 14.79 8.34 5.59
C TYR A 64 14.24 7.59 4.36
N ALA A 65 15.12 7.10 3.50
CA ALA A 65 14.76 6.33 2.32
C ALA A 65 14.13 4.98 2.69
N ASN A 66 14.69 4.29 3.69
CA ASN A 66 14.12 3.02 4.19
C ASN A 66 12.77 3.21 4.86
N ASP A 67 12.58 4.26 5.66
CA ASP A 67 11.28 4.61 6.22
C ASP A 67 10.26 4.91 5.11
N SER A 68 10.70 5.62 4.05
CA SER A 68 9.85 5.90 2.89
C SER A 68 9.44 4.62 2.14
N ALA A 69 10.33 3.64 2.02
CA ALA A 69 10.02 2.35 1.40
C ALA A 69 8.99 1.54 2.24
N ARG A 70 9.10 1.61 3.58
CA ARG A 70 8.11 1.00 4.49
C ARG A 70 6.75 1.68 4.37
N ASP A 71 6.71 3.02 4.31
CA ASP A 71 5.47 3.79 4.11
C ASP A 71 4.78 3.39 2.80
N LEU A 72 5.53 3.22 1.70
CA LEU A 72 5.00 2.73 0.42
C LEU A 72 4.42 1.31 0.53
N GLY A 73 5.09 0.43 1.27
CA GLY A 73 4.61 -0.93 1.54
C GLY A 73 3.30 -0.93 2.33
N ALA A 74 3.18 -0.09 3.35
CA ALA A 74 1.96 0.06 4.14
C ALA A 74 0.79 0.59 3.30
N LEU A 75 1.04 1.60 2.45
CA LEU A 75 0.02 2.16 1.53
C LEU A 75 -0.47 1.12 0.52
N ARG A 76 0.43 0.30 -0.01
CA ARG A 76 0.05 -0.79 -0.90
C ARG A 76 -0.86 -1.79 -0.20
N LYS A 77 -0.50 -2.21 1.02
CA LYS A 77 -1.34 -3.13 1.80
C LYS A 77 -2.72 -2.51 2.06
N GLN A 78 -2.77 -1.25 2.44
CA GLN A 78 -4.05 -0.54 2.63
C GLN A 78 -4.91 -0.56 1.36
N ALA A 79 -4.31 -0.39 0.19
CA ALA A 79 -5.03 -0.44 -1.08
C ALA A 79 -5.54 -1.84 -1.44
N GLU A 80 -4.76 -2.88 -1.14
CA GLU A 80 -5.21 -4.28 -1.29
C GLU A 80 -6.41 -4.57 -0.37
N ASP A 81 -6.37 -4.07 0.89
CA ASP A 81 -7.47 -4.18 1.86
C ASP A 81 -8.72 -3.42 1.36
N VAL A 82 -8.56 -2.18 0.86
CA VAL A 82 -9.66 -1.37 0.26
C VAL A 82 -10.29 -2.10 -0.92
N THR A 83 -9.47 -2.64 -1.82
CA THR A 83 -9.97 -3.39 -3.00
C THR A 83 -10.78 -4.62 -2.57
N SER A 84 -10.30 -5.36 -1.57
CA SER A 84 -10.98 -6.53 -1.04
C SER A 84 -12.33 -6.16 -0.42
N GLU A 85 -12.37 -5.05 0.32
CA GLU A 85 -13.59 -4.54 0.95
C GLU A 85 -14.59 -4.00 -0.10
N GLN A 86 -14.13 -3.34 -1.16
CA GLN A 86 -14.98 -2.92 -2.30
C GLN A 86 -15.70 -4.12 -2.94
N ILE A 87 -14.96 -5.22 -3.16
CA ILE A 87 -15.54 -6.45 -3.71
C ILE A 87 -16.61 -7.02 -2.77
N ALA A 88 -16.35 -7.04 -1.46
CA ALA A 88 -17.32 -7.53 -0.46
C ALA A 88 -18.59 -6.68 -0.43
N VAL A 89 -18.47 -5.36 -0.36
CA VAL A 89 -19.60 -4.42 -0.37
C VAL A 89 -20.42 -4.53 -1.66
N ALA A 90 -19.75 -4.65 -2.81
CA ALA A 90 -20.44 -4.84 -4.09
C ALA A 90 -21.23 -6.15 -4.13
N ALA A 91 -20.70 -7.23 -3.57
CA ALA A 91 -21.39 -8.52 -3.49
C ALA A 91 -22.63 -8.44 -2.58
N GLU A 92 -22.55 -7.74 -1.46
CA GLU A 92 -23.69 -7.52 -0.55
C GLU A 92 -24.78 -6.68 -1.19
N LEU A 93 -24.43 -5.59 -1.89
CA LEU A 93 -25.38 -4.77 -2.65
C LEU A 93 -26.08 -5.60 -3.74
N GLN A 94 -25.36 -6.45 -4.45
CA GLN A 94 -25.93 -7.34 -5.45
C GLN A 94 -26.92 -8.36 -4.84
N GLN A 95 -26.61 -8.90 -3.66
CA GLN A 95 -27.52 -9.79 -2.93
C GLN A 95 -28.80 -9.06 -2.53
N LEU A 96 -28.68 -7.85 -1.96
CA LEU A 96 -29.85 -7.02 -1.61
C LEU A 96 -30.72 -6.71 -2.83
N GLU A 97 -30.12 -6.37 -3.95
CA GLU A 97 -30.83 -6.12 -5.20
C GLU A 97 -31.59 -7.37 -5.68
N THR A 98 -30.95 -8.53 -5.60
CA THR A 98 -31.58 -9.80 -5.97
C THR A 98 -32.80 -10.10 -5.09
N LEU A 99 -32.71 -9.83 -3.79
CA LEU A 99 -33.84 -10.02 -2.85
C LEU A 99 -34.96 -9.01 -3.11
N THR A 100 -34.66 -7.75 -3.43
CA THR A 100 -35.64 -6.71 -3.71
C THR A 100 -36.40 -6.97 -5.04
N LYS A 101 -35.76 -7.58 -6.04
CA LYS A 101 -36.39 -7.98 -7.31
C LYS A 101 -37.30 -9.17 -7.16
N ARG A 102 -37.33 -9.90 -6.04
CA ARG A 102 -38.20 -11.06 -5.78
C ARG A 102 -39.00 -10.89 -4.48
N PRO A 103 -39.91 -9.92 -4.41
CA PRO A 103 -40.67 -9.60 -3.19
C PRO A 103 -41.53 -10.76 -2.67
N SER A 104 -41.94 -11.69 -3.53
CA SER A 104 -42.68 -12.90 -3.12
C SER A 104 -41.82 -13.82 -2.24
N LEU A 105 -40.54 -14.02 -2.59
CA LEU A 105 -39.62 -14.87 -1.80
C LEU A 105 -39.33 -14.26 -0.42
N VAL A 106 -39.18 -12.95 -0.36
CA VAL A 106 -38.96 -12.23 0.92
C VAL A 106 -40.20 -12.36 1.80
N ARG A 107 -41.40 -12.12 1.24
CA ARG A 107 -42.65 -12.24 1.95
C ARG A 107 -42.89 -13.65 2.47
N ASP A 108 -42.70 -14.68 1.65
CA ASP A 108 -42.91 -16.09 2.02
C ASP A 108 -41.91 -16.54 3.10
N ARG A 109 -40.69 -16.02 3.08
CA ARG A 109 -39.65 -16.32 4.09
C ARG A 109 -39.99 -15.64 5.43
N LEU A 110 -40.40 -14.37 5.40
CA LEU A 110 -40.86 -13.64 6.59
C LEU A 110 -42.11 -14.25 7.18
N GLN A 111 -43.06 -14.72 6.36
CA GLN A 111 -44.26 -15.37 6.82
C GLN A 111 -43.95 -16.70 7.50
N ARG A 112 -43.05 -17.53 6.96
CA ARG A 112 -42.60 -18.77 7.59
C ARG A 112 -41.89 -18.48 8.93
N GLN A 113 -41.12 -17.41 9.03
CA GLN A 113 -40.40 -17.02 10.25
C GLN A 113 -41.36 -16.49 11.33
N ALA A 114 -42.32 -15.64 10.93
CA ALA A 114 -43.38 -15.17 11.82
C ALA A 114 -44.22 -16.33 12.40
N LEU A 115 -44.54 -17.34 11.58
CA LEU A 115 -45.25 -18.55 12.04
C LEU A 115 -44.41 -19.37 13.02
N ARG A 116 -43.09 -19.46 12.84
CA ARG A 116 -42.18 -20.16 13.81
C ARG A 116 -42.10 -19.43 15.15
N LEU A 117 -42.01 -18.11 15.14
CA LEU A 117 -41.92 -17.26 16.33
C LEU A 117 -43.27 -17.27 17.09
N SER A 118 -44.39 -17.21 16.38
CA SER A 118 -45.72 -17.29 17.01
C SER A 118 -46.02 -18.66 17.63
N ALA A 119 -45.36 -19.72 17.17
CA ALA A 119 -45.49 -21.04 17.75
C ALA A 119 -44.63 -21.20 19.02
N SER A 120 -43.60 -20.36 19.25
CA SER A 120 -42.72 -20.43 20.39
C SER A 120 -43.08 -19.46 21.54
N GLU A 121 -43.82 -18.39 21.28
CA GLU A 121 -44.23 -17.39 22.27
C GLU A 121 -45.70 -17.07 22.17
N SER A 122 -46.47 -17.49 23.20
CA SER A 122 -47.88 -17.10 23.35
C SER A 122 -47.97 -15.61 23.69
N GLY A 123 -48.11 -14.76 22.69
CA GLY A 123 -48.46 -13.36 22.93
C GLY A 123 -48.00 -12.26 21.95
N VAL A 124 -47.26 -12.56 20.88
CA VAL A 124 -46.86 -11.51 19.92
C VAL A 124 -47.84 -11.46 18.74
N ASN A 125 -48.88 -10.64 18.85
CA ASN A 125 -49.76 -10.26 17.75
C ASN A 125 -49.10 -9.20 16.81
N ALA A 126 -47.91 -9.48 16.30
CA ALA A 126 -47.36 -8.70 15.22
C ALA A 126 -48.03 -9.18 13.92
N THR A 127 -48.86 -8.34 13.33
CA THR A 127 -49.49 -8.67 12.06
C THR A 127 -48.40 -8.76 10.96
N VAL A 128 -48.44 -9.82 10.14
CA VAL A 128 -47.53 -10.02 8.98
C VAL A 128 -47.24 -8.73 8.19
N PRO A 129 -48.21 -7.79 7.96
CA PRO A 129 -47.95 -6.52 7.31
C PRO A 129 -47.02 -5.57 8.03
N THR A 130 -46.93 -5.64 9.36
CA THR A 130 -46.02 -4.81 10.16
C THR A 130 -44.61 -5.34 10.05
N ALA A 131 -44.42 -6.65 10.21
CA ALA A 131 -43.08 -7.30 10.09
C ALA A 131 -42.51 -7.12 8.66
N VAL A 132 -43.36 -7.17 7.61
CA VAL A 132 -42.92 -6.90 6.23
C VAL A 132 -42.45 -5.44 6.06
N ARG A 133 -43.15 -4.47 6.66
CA ARG A 133 -42.76 -3.05 6.59
C ARG A 133 -41.49 -2.78 7.33
N GLU A 134 -41.31 -3.36 8.50
CA GLU A 134 -40.09 -3.24 9.29
C GLU A 134 -38.89 -3.86 8.54
N ALA A 135 -39.00 -5.06 8.02
CA ALA A 135 -37.97 -5.70 7.23
C ALA A 135 -37.60 -4.90 5.97
N ALA A 136 -38.59 -4.31 5.31
CA ALA A 136 -38.36 -3.44 4.14
C ALA A 136 -37.65 -2.11 4.53
N ALA A 137 -37.92 -1.60 5.71
CA ALA A 137 -37.21 -0.42 6.24
C ALA A 137 -35.74 -0.75 6.60
N GLU A 138 -35.50 -1.88 7.24
CA GLU A 138 -34.14 -2.38 7.53
C GLU A 138 -33.34 -2.65 6.27
N MET A 139 -33.93 -3.28 5.25
CA MET A 139 -33.25 -3.50 3.98
C MET A 139 -32.88 -2.19 3.28
N ARG A 140 -33.74 -1.16 3.37
CA ARG A 140 -33.39 0.17 2.84
C ARG A 140 -32.25 0.82 3.62
N ALA A 141 -32.30 0.77 4.96
CA ALA A 141 -31.24 1.31 5.79
C ALA A 141 -29.88 0.61 5.56
N LEU A 142 -29.89 -0.72 5.45
CA LEU A 142 -28.71 -1.50 5.11
C LEU A 142 -28.16 -1.13 3.73
N ARG A 143 -29.03 -0.99 2.73
CA ARG A 143 -28.63 -0.56 1.41
C ARG A 143 -27.98 0.82 1.41
N THR A 144 -28.58 1.79 2.10
CA THR A 144 -28.02 3.14 2.23
C THR A 144 -26.63 3.10 2.90
N GLY A 145 -26.49 2.34 3.98
CA GLY A 145 -25.18 2.19 4.67
C GLY A 145 -24.11 1.55 3.77
N LEU A 146 -24.48 0.54 2.96
CA LEU A 146 -23.55 -0.07 2.01
C LEU A 146 -23.20 0.88 0.85
N GLU A 147 -24.15 1.67 0.35
CA GLU A 147 -23.91 2.69 -0.69
C GLU A 147 -22.98 3.78 -0.15
N GLU A 148 -23.17 4.26 1.08
CA GLU A 148 -22.28 5.21 1.76
C GLU A 148 -20.86 4.61 1.97
N ARG A 149 -20.79 3.35 2.36
CA ARG A 149 -19.51 2.65 2.52
C ARG A 149 -18.79 2.48 1.19
N SER A 150 -19.51 2.11 0.11
CA SER A 150 -18.95 2.03 -1.24
C SER A 150 -18.34 3.34 -1.68
N ALA A 151 -19.05 4.46 -1.50
CA ALA A 151 -18.56 5.78 -1.85
C ALA A 151 -17.32 6.19 -1.02
N ALA A 152 -17.27 5.85 0.27
CA ALA A 152 -16.10 6.10 1.12
C ALA A 152 -14.88 5.29 0.66
N LEU A 153 -15.06 4.03 0.29
CA LEU A 153 -13.99 3.17 -0.24
C LEU A 153 -13.50 3.64 -1.61
N GLU A 154 -14.36 4.19 -2.46
CA GLU A 154 -13.97 4.81 -3.74
C GLU A 154 -13.07 6.02 -3.51
N GLN A 155 -13.42 6.90 -2.56
CA GLN A 155 -12.60 8.04 -2.19
C GLN A 155 -11.24 7.62 -1.61
N GLU A 156 -11.21 6.59 -0.75
CA GLU A 156 -9.97 6.05 -0.19
C GLU A 156 -9.09 5.44 -1.29
N ALA A 157 -9.67 4.68 -2.22
CA ALA A 157 -8.96 4.12 -3.37
C ALA A 157 -8.37 5.21 -4.27
N GLU A 158 -9.14 6.28 -4.56
CA GLU A 158 -8.66 7.43 -5.34
C GLU A 158 -7.47 8.13 -4.65
N ALA A 159 -7.54 8.31 -3.33
CA ALA A 159 -6.46 8.91 -2.55
C ALA A 159 -5.19 8.03 -2.52
N LEU A 160 -5.34 6.71 -2.61
CA LEU A 160 -4.23 5.75 -2.67
C LEU A 160 -3.64 5.60 -4.08
N ALA A 161 -4.41 5.87 -5.13
CA ALA A 161 -4.00 5.66 -6.52
C ALA A 161 -2.64 6.27 -6.89
N PRO A 162 -2.25 7.51 -6.45
CA PRO A 162 -0.95 8.09 -6.76
C PRO A 162 0.24 7.30 -6.21
N TYR A 163 0.02 6.43 -5.21
CA TYR A 163 1.06 5.62 -4.57
C TYR A 163 1.09 4.18 -5.11
N LEU A 164 0.11 3.78 -5.92
CA LEU A 164 -0.06 2.42 -6.44
C LEU A 164 0.35 2.26 -7.90
N THR A 165 0.67 3.35 -8.59
CA THR A 165 1.08 3.36 -10.00
C THR A 165 2.40 2.61 -10.27
N VAL A 166 2.95 1.97 -9.24
CA VAL A 166 4.01 0.99 -9.38
C VAL A 166 3.37 -0.32 -9.84
N ALA A 167 3.35 -0.55 -11.14
CA ALA A 167 3.05 -1.89 -11.66
C ALA A 167 3.90 -2.90 -10.88
N PRO A 168 3.32 -4.03 -10.40
CA PRO A 168 4.12 -5.08 -9.83
C PRO A 168 5.12 -5.48 -10.91
N GLY A 169 6.35 -4.98 -10.78
CA GLY A 169 7.44 -5.37 -11.66
C GLY A 169 7.56 -6.89 -11.61
N SER A 170 8.03 -7.49 -12.66
CA SER A 170 8.29 -8.93 -12.81
C SER A 170 9.26 -9.52 -11.76
N GLY A 171 9.50 -8.83 -10.65
CA GLY A 171 10.40 -9.23 -9.57
C GLY A 171 11.89 -9.15 -9.93
N VAL A 172 12.22 -8.94 -11.19
CA VAL A 172 13.59 -8.81 -11.67
C VAL A 172 13.89 -7.34 -11.94
N TRP A 173 14.88 -6.82 -11.25
CA TRP A 173 15.39 -5.48 -11.46
C TRP A 173 16.19 -5.41 -12.76
N ARG A 174 16.18 -4.27 -13.43
CA ARG A 174 17.00 -4.01 -14.60
C ARG A 174 18.39 -3.56 -14.18
N THR A 175 19.40 -3.90 -14.96
CA THR A 175 20.72 -3.30 -14.83
C THR A 175 20.63 -1.78 -15.04
N PRO A 176 21.08 -0.95 -14.08
CA PRO A 176 20.82 0.49 -14.11
C PRO A 176 21.67 1.26 -15.14
N ALA A 177 22.77 0.69 -15.61
CA ALA A 177 23.62 1.24 -16.66
C ALA A 177 24.21 0.12 -17.50
N HIS A 178 24.52 0.42 -18.76
CA HIS A 178 25.25 -0.49 -19.62
C HIS A 178 26.75 -0.19 -19.52
N GLY A 179 27.55 -1.15 -19.06
CA GLY A 179 28.98 -1.00 -18.86
C GLY A 179 29.64 -2.27 -18.36
N GLU A 180 30.89 -2.17 -17.99
CA GLU A 180 31.69 -3.25 -17.41
C GLU A 180 31.52 -3.23 -15.89
N LEU A 181 31.24 -4.37 -15.27
CA LEU A 181 31.28 -4.53 -13.80
C LEU A 181 32.73 -4.50 -13.35
N THR A 182 33.14 -3.41 -12.73
CA THR A 182 34.54 -3.20 -12.32
C THR A 182 34.78 -3.47 -10.84
N GLN A 183 33.74 -3.42 -10.01
CA GLN A 183 33.80 -3.77 -8.60
C GLN A 183 32.49 -4.43 -8.16
N GLU A 184 32.62 -5.59 -7.50
CA GLU A 184 31.49 -6.32 -6.93
C GLU A 184 31.20 -5.86 -5.50
N PHE A 185 30.00 -6.17 -5.02
CA PHE A 185 29.58 -5.98 -3.64
C PHE A 185 30.35 -6.89 -2.70
N GLY A 186 30.82 -6.36 -1.56
CA GLY A 186 31.40 -7.17 -0.51
C GLY A 186 32.82 -6.77 -0.08
N PRO A 187 33.52 -7.66 0.62
CA PRO A 187 34.90 -7.44 1.04
C PRO A 187 35.81 -7.19 -0.15
N THR A 188 36.72 -6.22 -0.01
CA THR A 188 37.64 -5.82 -1.08
C THR A 188 39.04 -5.54 -0.52
N GLU A 189 40.06 -5.53 -1.39
CA GLU A 189 41.40 -5.12 -1.07
C GLU A 189 41.64 -3.64 -1.38
N PHE A 190 40.67 -2.93 -1.96
CA PHE A 190 40.79 -1.52 -2.26
C PHE A 190 40.82 -0.68 -0.98
N TRP A 191 41.97 -0.09 -0.67
CA TRP A 191 42.23 0.64 0.57
C TRP A 191 41.37 1.89 0.80
N PHE A 192 40.76 2.42 -0.26
CA PHE A 192 39.87 3.59 -0.20
C PHE A 192 38.43 3.22 0.20
N GLU A 193 38.08 1.94 0.16
CA GLU A 193 36.78 1.50 0.65
C GLU A 193 36.71 1.55 2.18
N PRO A 194 35.60 2.02 2.77
CA PRO A 194 35.52 2.15 4.22
C PRO A 194 35.46 0.78 4.91
N ALA A 195 35.89 0.78 6.18
CA ALA A 195 35.68 -0.39 7.02
C ALA A 195 34.20 -0.56 7.37
N ARG A 196 33.73 -1.81 7.41
CA ARG A 196 32.35 -2.12 7.71
C ARG A 196 32.19 -3.43 8.48
N GLU A 197 31.24 -3.43 9.42
CA GLU A 197 30.66 -4.66 9.95
C GLU A 197 29.48 -5.08 9.09
N TYR A 198 29.54 -6.28 8.51
CA TYR A 198 28.47 -6.83 7.69
C TYR A 198 28.14 -8.24 8.16
N ARG A 199 26.88 -8.48 8.56
CA ARG A 199 26.38 -9.76 9.10
C ARG A 199 27.22 -10.30 10.26
N GLY A 200 27.67 -9.40 11.16
CA GLY A 200 28.45 -9.76 12.35
C GLY A 200 29.94 -10.04 12.08
N VAL A 201 30.43 -9.76 10.88
CA VAL A 201 31.85 -9.87 10.52
C VAL A 201 32.41 -8.48 10.19
N TYR A 202 33.52 -8.14 10.81
CA TYR A 202 34.26 -6.89 10.51
C TYR A 202 35.17 -7.09 9.29
N TYR A 203 35.03 -6.16 8.34
CA TYR A 203 35.90 -6.07 7.16
C TYR A 203 36.61 -4.72 7.16
N PRO A 204 37.95 -4.70 6.98
CA PRO A 204 38.72 -3.43 6.94
C PRO A 204 38.34 -2.58 5.70
N HIS A 205 37.95 -3.23 4.61
CA HIS A 205 37.49 -2.60 3.39
C HIS A 205 36.30 -3.36 2.85
N PHE A 206 35.18 -2.66 2.57
CA PHE A 206 33.95 -3.26 2.12
C PHE A 206 33.25 -2.36 1.13
N HIS A 207 32.99 -2.85 -0.07
CA HIS A 207 32.24 -2.16 -1.09
C HIS A 207 30.74 -2.35 -0.87
N GLU A 208 30.01 -1.27 -0.65
CA GLU A 208 28.58 -1.30 -0.27
C GLU A 208 27.65 -1.60 -1.43
N GLY A 209 28.13 -1.54 -2.67
CA GLY A 209 27.35 -1.70 -3.89
C GLY A 209 28.11 -2.45 -4.97
N ILE A 210 27.78 -2.14 -6.21
CA ILE A 210 28.51 -2.56 -7.39
C ILE A 210 28.92 -1.33 -8.19
N ASP A 211 30.06 -1.39 -8.88
CA ASP A 211 30.50 -0.35 -9.80
C ASP A 211 30.41 -0.83 -11.25
N ILE A 212 29.73 -0.03 -12.06
CA ILE A 212 29.56 -0.26 -13.50
C ILE A 212 30.26 0.85 -14.25
N ALA A 213 31.44 0.56 -14.80
CA ALA A 213 32.20 1.51 -15.60
C ALA A 213 31.61 1.69 -16.98
N ALA A 214 31.40 2.93 -17.38
CA ALA A 214 30.97 3.30 -18.72
C ALA A 214 31.41 4.74 -19.04
N PRO A 215 31.42 5.14 -20.32
CA PRO A 215 31.80 6.49 -20.70
C PRO A 215 30.97 7.57 -19.98
N MET A 216 31.59 8.74 -19.75
CA MET A 216 30.89 9.94 -19.27
C MET A 216 29.61 10.17 -20.07
N TYR A 217 28.56 10.60 -19.36
CA TYR A 217 27.22 10.90 -19.89
C TYR A 217 26.43 9.70 -20.39
N SER A 218 26.93 8.46 -20.23
CA SER A 218 26.14 7.26 -20.46
C SER A 218 24.88 7.30 -19.58
N PRO A 219 23.70 6.93 -20.13
CA PRO A 219 22.45 7.03 -19.41
C PRO A 219 22.41 6.08 -18.21
N VAL A 220 21.93 6.59 -17.09
CA VAL A 220 21.60 5.82 -15.87
C VAL A 220 20.10 5.77 -15.73
N ALA A 221 19.56 4.55 -15.57
CA ALA A 221 18.13 4.29 -15.45
C ALA A 221 17.75 3.75 -14.09
N ALA A 222 16.52 3.99 -13.65
CA ALA A 222 15.97 3.35 -12.45
C ALA A 222 15.91 1.83 -12.65
N ALA A 223 16.52 1.07 -11.76
CA ALA A 223 16.57 -0.39 -11.85
C ALA A 223 15.20 -1.04 -11.66
N ALA A 224 14.33 -0.42 -10.87
CA ALA A 224 12.96 -0.86 -10.58
C ALA A 224 12.01 0.35 -10.48
N PRO A 225 10.69 0.13 -10.60
CA PRO A 225 9.73 1.19 -10.35
C PRO A 225 9.81 1.65 -8.90
N GLY A 226 9.67 2.96 -8.67
CA GLY A 226 9.74 3.50 -7.31
C GLY A 226 9.44 4.98 -7.22
N ARG A 227 9.68 5.54 -6.06
CA ARG A 227 9.53 6.96 -5.79
C ARG A 227 10.88 7.56 -5.42
N VAL A 228 11.28 8.61 -6.11
CA VAL A 228 12.50 9.36 -5.79
C VAL A 228 12.35 9.97 -4.41
N VAL A 229 13.29 9.66 -3.52
CA VAL A 229 13.29 10.17 -2.14
C VAL A 229 14.20 11.37 -2.00
N TRP A 230 15.30 11.36 -2.76
CA TRP A 230 16.29 12.43 -2.70
C TRP A 230 17.10 12.53 -4.00
N VAL A 231 17.50 13.76 -4.32
CA VAL A 231 18.43 14.12 -5.41
C VAL A 231 19.34 15.22 -4.90
N GLY A 232 20.64 15.05 -4.97
CA GLY A 232 21.59 16.06 -4.52
C GLY A 232 22.98 15.49 -4.28
N HIS A 233 23.84 16.29 -3.62
CA HIS A 233 25.22 15.91 -3.35
C HIS A 233 25.37 15.33 -1.96
N LEU A 234 26.10 14.23 -1.86
CA LEU A 234 26.61 13.72 -0.58
C LEU A 234 27.72 14.63 -0.04
N PRO A 235 28.15 14.47 1.24
CA PRO A 235 29.21 15.30 1.83
C PRO A 235 30.56 15.22 1.10
N ASP A 236 30.84 14.12 0.40
CA ASP A 236 32.02 13.94 -0.43
C ASP A 236 31.92 14.62 -1.82
N GLY A 237 30.76 15.22 -2.12
CA GLY A 237 30.45 15.88 -3.38
C GLY A 237 29.85 14.96 -4.45
N ALA A 238 29.62 13.68 -4.19
CA ALA A 238 28.99 12.78 -5.15
C ALA A 238 27.53 13.19 -5.40
N MET A 239 27.17 13.42 -6.66
CA MET A 239 25.77 13.62 -7.09
C MET A 239 25.06 12.29 -7.09
N VAL A 240 23.94 12.20 -6.37
CA VAL A 240 23.19 10.95 -6.21
C VAL A 240 21.71 11.14 -6.41
N VAL A 241 21.05 10.01 -6.77
CA VAL A 241 19.60 9.82 -6.73
C VAL A 241 19.31 8.65 -5.80
N LEU A 242 18.40 8.82 -4.83
CA LEU A 242 17.84 7.75 -3.99
C LEU A 242 16.40 7.48 -4.40
N ILE A 243 16.06 6.19 -4.53
CA ILE A 243 14.72 5.73 -4.90
C ILE A 243 14.24 4.70 -3.87
N ALA A 244 13.06 4.94 -3.30
CA ALA A 244 12.37 3.97 -2.47
C ALA A 244 11.44 3.11 -3.35
N HIS A 245 11.47 1.80 -3.13
CA HIS A 245 10.70 0.81 -3.87
C HIS A 245 9.75 0.04 -2.94
N ILE A 246 8.79 -0.63 -3.52
CA ILE A 246 7.91 -1.53 -2.78
C ILE A 246 8.71 -2.73 -2.27
N GLY A 247 8.33 -3.25 -1.09
CA GLY A 247 9.01 -4.41 -0.48
C GLY A 247 10.22 -4.05 0.37
N GLY A 248 10.25 -2.81 0.90
CA GLY A 248 11.30 -2.36 1.81
C GLY A 248 12.64 -2.12 1.12
N LEU A 249 12.65 -2.03 -0.22
CA LEU A 249 13.87 -1.85 -1.00
C LEU A 249 14.15 -0.36 -1.26
N VAL A 250 15.42 0.00 -1.21
CA VAL A 250 15.94 1.33 -1.56
C VAL A 250 17.13 1.15 -2.49
N SER A 251 17.22 1.98 -3.52
CA SER A 251 18.39 2.04 -4.39
C SER A 251 19.04 3.43 -4.40
N LEU A 252 20.35 3.46 -4.47
CA LEU A 252 21.17 4.66 -4.63
C LEU A 252 21.98 4.55 -5.92
N TYR A 253 22.03 5.66 -6.64
CA TYR A 253 22.77 5.84 -7.88
C TYR A 253 23.73 7.01 -7.67
N ALA A 254 25.03 6.75 -7.58
CA ALA A 254 26.03 7.75 -7.26
C ALA A 254 27.01 8.01 -8.40
N HIS A 255 27.83 9.06 -8.21
CA HIS A 255 28.80 9.60 -9.16
C HIS A 255 28.15 10.11 -10.45
N LEU A 256 26.88 10.54 -10.38
CA LEU A 256 26.14 11.08 -11.51
C LEU A 256 26.72 12.42 -11.96
N ASP A 257 26.55 12.75 -13.23
CA ASP A 257 26.91 14.06 -13.76
C ASP A 257 25.97 15.15 -13.21
N ASP A 258 26.54 16.28 -12.81
CA ASP A 258 25.80 17.44 -12.29
C ASP A 258 25.93 18.69 -13.18
N GLY A 259 26.65 18.57 -14.30
CA GLY A 259 26.96 19.66 -15.21
C GLY A 259 26.20 19.59 -16.54
N ILE A 260 26.62 18.69 -17.42
CA ILE A 260 26.11 18.60 -18.81
C ILE A 260 24.80 17.80 -18.87
N ALA A 261 24.71 16.70 -18.12
CA ALA A 261 23.59 15.79 -18.11
C ALA A 261 23.10 15.47 -16.68
N PRO A 262 22.72 16.49 -15.89
CA PRO A 262 22.32 16.31 -14.50
C PRO A 262 21.05 15.47 -14.38
N PRO A 263 20.77 14.89 -13.18
CA PRO A 263 19.52 14.19 -12.94
C PRO A 263 18.30 15.05 -13.30
N ARG A 264 17.35 14.43 -14.02
CA ARG A 264 16.11 15.11 -14.48
C ARG A 264 14.89 14.62 -13.71
N VAL A 265 15.10 14.13 -12.52
CA VAL A 265 14.07 13.67 -11.59
C VAL A 265 14.13 14.50 -10.29
N ALA A 266 13.03 14.54 -9.57
CA ALA A 266 12.93 15.31 -8.33
C ALA A 266 12.36 14.43 -7.21
N ALA A 267 12.66 14.77 -5.96
CA ALA A 267 12.09 14.11 -4.78
C ALA A 267 10.55 14.15 -4.84
N GLY A 268 9.92 13.03 -4.53
CA GLY A 268 8.48 12.80 -4.65
C GLY A 268 8.03 12.31 -6.02
N GLN A 269 8.87 12.38 -7.07
CA GLN A 269 8.51 11.89 -8.40
C GLN A 269 8.47 10.35 -8.42
N HIS A 270 7.44 9.81 -9.10
CA HIS A 270 7.41 8.40 -9.48
C HIS A 270 8.30 8.16 -10.69
N VAL A 271 9.00 7.02 -10.72
CA VAL A 271 9.82 6.56 -11.84
C VAL A 271 9.50 5.10 -12.17
N ASP A 272 9.50 4.78 -13.44
CA ASP A 272 9.34 3.43 -13.94
C ASP A 272 10.69 2.71 -14.09
N ALA A 273 10.69 1.37 -14.08
CA ALA A 273 11.89 0.59 -14.37
C ALA A 273 12.41 0.90 -15.78
N GLY A 274 13.69 1.25 -15.88
CA GLY A 274 14.31 1.67 -17.14
C GLY A 274 14.11 3.14 -17.50
N GLN A 275 13.39 3.92 -16.70
CA GLN A 275 13.32 5.38 -16.88
C GLN A 275 14.68 6.00 -16.60
N ILE A 276 15.17 6.85 -17.51
CA ILE A 276 16.43 7.59 -17.33
C ILE A 276 16.27 8.58 -16.17
N ILE A 277 17.16 8.48 -15.19
CA ILE A 277 17.16 9.30 -13.97
C ILE A 277 18.38 10.22 -13.88
N GLY A 278 19.43 9.95 -14.67
CA GLY A 278 20.68 10.70 -14.71
C GLY A 278 21.63 10.16 -15.75
N ALA A 279 22.86 10.54 -15.65
CA ALA A 279 23.95 10.07 -16.50
C ALA A 279 25.23 9.86 -15.69
N ILE A 280 26.11 8.99 -16.15
CA ILE A 280 27.42 8.72 -15.52
C ILE A 280 28.24 10.00 -15.55
N GLY A 281 28.81 10.35 -14.40
CA GLY A 281 29.66 11.50 -14.18
C GLY A 281 31.00 11.13 -13.52
N LEU A 282 31.58 12.14 -12.86
CA LEU A 282 32.82 12.05 -12.07
C LEU A 282 32.70 12.85 -10.77
N THR A 283 31.51 12.95 -10.19
CA THR A 283 31.25 13.71 -8.97
C THR A 283 31.62 12.91 -7.72
N GLY A 284 32.11 13.59 -6.68
CA GLY A 284 32.53 12.96 -5.43
C GLY A 284 33.86 12.20 -5.53
N MET A 285 34.09 11.28 -4.60
CA MET A 285 35.31 10.48 -4.55
C MET A 285 35.20 9.30 -5.53
N THR A 286 35.90 9.37 -6.66
CA THR A 286 35.87 8.37 -7.71
C THR A 286 37.23 8.26 -8.42
N THR A 287 37.53 7.08 -8.97
CA THR A 287 38.78 6.82 -9.72
C THR A 287 38.59 6.95 -11.23
N GLY A 288 37.36 7.04 -11.72
CA GLY A 288 37.02 7.15 -13.14
C GLY A 288 35.52 7.14 -13.38
N PRO A 289 35.06 7.35 -14.63
CA PRO A 289 33.62 7.36 -14.93
C PRO A 289 32.97 6.02 -14.69
N HIS A 290 32.06 5.95 -13.72
CA HIS A 290 31.27 4.75 -13.40
C HIS A 290 29.98 5.13 -12.69
N LEU A 291 29.05 4.21 -12.62
CA LEU A 291 27.91 4.22 -11.71
C LEU A 291 28.26 3.39 -10.48
N HIS A 292 28.24 3.99 -9.29
CA HIS A 292 28.20 3.27 -8.03
C HIS A 292 26.73 3.02 -7.68
N PHE A 293 26.32 1.74 -7.59
CA PHE A 293 24.93 1.32 -7.41
C PHE A 293 24.77 0.48 -6.14
N VAL A 294 24.04 1.02 -5.16
CA VAL A 294 23.82 0.40 -3.84
C VAL A 294 22.37 0.04 -3.65
N VAL A 295 22.10 -1.09 -2.98
CA VAL A 295 20.75 -1.50 -2.62
C VAL A 295 20.65 -1.89 -1.15
N TRP A 296 19.60 -1.43 -0.49
CA TRP A 296 19.19 -1.87 0.85
C TRP A 296 17.86 -2.60 0.77
N ARG A 297 17.68 -3.57 1.67
CA ARG A 297 16.39 -4.18 1.99
C ARG A 297 16.15 -4.05 3.48
N ASP A 298 15.06 -3.39 3.87
CA ASP A 298 14.67 -3.13 5.27
C ASP A 298 15.77 -2.47 6.12
N GLY A 299 16.66 -1.70 5.47
CA GLY A 299 17.79 -0.98 6.07
C GLY A 299 19.12 -1.74 6.05
N GLU A 300 19.12 -2.99 5.59
CA GLU A 300 20.34 -3.78 5.44
C GLU A 300 20.84 -3.78 4.00
N LEU A 301 22.16 -3.64 3.84
CA LEU A 301 22.81 -3.76 2.53
C LEU A 301 22.59 -5.16 1.96
N ILE A 302 22.31 -5.21 0.66
CA ILE A 302 22.25 -6.47 -0.09
C ILE A 302 23.04 -6.34 -1.38
N ASP A 303 23.60 -7.44 -1.84
CA ASP A 303 24.25 -7.50 -3.14
C ASP A 303 23.24 -7.20 -4.27
N PRO A 304 23.44 -6.09 -5.02
CA PRO A 304 22.56 -5.69 -6.11
C PRO A 304 22.40 -6.76 -7.19
N LEU A 305 23.40 -7.59 -7.43
CA LEU A 305 23.38 -8.66 -8.44
C LEU A 305 22.37 -9.77 -8.10
N THR A 306 21.93 -9.84 -6.82
CA THR A 306 20.84 -10.77 -6.43
C THR A 306 19.47 -10.34 -6.93
N LEU A 307 19.30 -9.10 -7.37
CA LEU A 307 18.04 -8.53 -7.85
C LEU A 307 18.05 -8.29 -9.37
N THR A 308 19.18 -7.90 -9.93
CA THR A 308 19.30 -7.60 -11.35
C THR A 308 19.50 -8.90 -12.15
N ALA A 309 18.78 -9.01 -13.27
CA ALA A 309 19.11 -10.07 -14.23
C ALA A 309 20.48 -9.77 -14.85
N PRO A 310 21.29 -10.79 -15.14
CA PRO A 310 22.56 -10.64 -15.85
C PRO A 310 22.38 -10.07 -17.25
#